data_0f83ec11f3a41efb357ea95414a7e44a
#
_entry.id   0f83ec11f3a41efb357ea95414a7e44a
#
_cell.length_a   1.000
_cell.length_b   1.000
_cell.length_c   1.000
_cell.angle_alpha   90.00
_cell.angle_beta   90.00
_cell.angle_gamma   90.00
#
_symmetry.space_group_name_H-M   'P 1'
#
loop_
_entity.id
_entity.type
_entity.pdbx_description
1 polymer ?
#
loop_
_entity_poly.entity_id
_entity_poly.type
_entity_poly.pdbx_seq_one_letter_code
_entity_poly.pdbx_strand_id
1 'polypeptide(L)'
;MTTTVRSPGTRFAAYGCAAKRVPGLRMVVVTGPRIDPATVPAPAGVEVRGYVPGLYRLLAACDVAVVHGGLTTTMELTALGRPFLYFPLLHHFEQQIHVAHRLDRHRAGTRMHYDTATPESIGEALAAELDRPVAYRAVPTDGARRAAALIADLV
;
A
#
# COMPACT_ATOMS: atom_id res chain seq x y z
N MET A 1 -6.53 1.10 -2.17
CA MET A 1 -5.15 1.23 -2.69
C MET A 1 -4.93 2.65 -3.18
N THR A 2 -4.19 3.47 -2.44
CA THR A 2 -3.91 4.85 -2.85
C THR A 2 -2.59 4.85 -3.60
N THR A 3 -2.63 4.68 -4.90
CA THR A 3 -1.42 4.64 -5.72
C THR A 3 -1.16 6.01 -6.30
N THR A 4 -0.14 6.71 -5.86
CA THR A 4 0.36 7.90 -6.53
C THR A 4 1.64 7.58 -7.27
N VAL A 5 1.54 6.99 -8.40
CA VAL A 5 2.58 7.00 -9.42
C VAL A 5 2.39 8.25 -10.29
N ARG A 6 3.45 8.86 -10.77
CA ARG A 6 3.52 10.19 -11.40
C ARG A 6 2.51 10.49 -12.53
N SER A 7 1.91 9.48 -13.14
CA SER A 7 0.85 9.67 -14.13
C SER A 7 -0.15 8.50 -14.09
N PRO A 8 -1.42 8.71 -14.46
CA PRO A 8 -2.38 7.61 -14.62
C PRO A 8 -1.88 6.51 -15.55
N GLY A 9 -1.20 6.87 -16.63
CA GLY A 9 -0.66 5.91 -17.61
C GLY A 9 0.33 4.92 -17.01
N THR A 10 1.24 5.35 -16.14
CA THR A 10 2.25 4.46 -15.53
C THR A 10 1.62 3.40 -14.63
N ARG A 11 0.53 3.72 -13.92
CA ARG A 11 -0.19 2.77 -13.04
C ARG A 11 -0.83 1.64 -13.83
N PHE A 12 -1.50 1.97 -14.93
CA PHE A 12 -2.17 0.98 -15.76
C PHE A 12 -1.19 0.18 -16.62
N ALA A 13 -0.07 0.79 -17.02
CA ALA A 13 1.02 0.05 -17.64
C ALA A 13 1.63 -0.97 -16.66
N ALA A 14 1.87 -0.59 -15.41
CA ALA A 14 2.32 -1.52 -14.37
C ALA A 14 1.34 -2.67 -14.11
N TYR A 15 0.02 -2.38 -14.07
CA TYR A 15 -1.01 -3.41 -14.03
C TYR A 15 -0.92 -4.37 -15.23
N GLY A 16 -0.82 -3.83 -16.44
CA GLY A 16 -0.68 -4.63 -17.66
C GLY A 16 0.55 -5.55 -17.65
N CYS A 17 1.68 -5.07 -17.10
CA CYS A 17 2.88 -5.88 -16.92
C CYS A 17 2.69 -6.97 -15.85
N ALA A 18 2.05 -6.66 -14.73
CA ALA A 18 1.73 -7.64 -13.70
C ALA A 18 0.72 -8.69 -14.18
N ALA A 19 -0.32 -8.27 -14.89
CA ALA A 19 -1.36 -9.18 -15.42
C ALA A 19 -0.83 -10.21 -16.44
N LYS A 20 0.24 -9.89 -17.14
CA LYS A 20 0.92 -10.86 -18.01
C LYS A 20 1.61 -11.99 -17.23
N ARG A 21 2.02 -11.73 -15.99
CA ARG A 21 2.70 -12.68 -15.10
C ARG A 21 1.74 -13.40 -14.17
N VAL A 22 0.62 -12.76 -13.84
CA VAL A 22 -0.37 -13.27 -12.88
C VAL A 22 -1.72 -13.37 -13.58
N PRO A 23 -2.06 -14.53 -14.16
CA PRO A 23 -3.36 -14.74 -14.80
C PRO A 23 -4.51 -14.49 -13.80
N GLY A 24 -5.55 -13.79 -14.25
CA GLY A 24 -6.70 -13.47 -13.41
C GLY A 24 -6.50 -12.32 -12.41
N LEU A 25 -5.38 -11.59 -12.48
CA LEU A 25 -5.13 -10.42 -11.63
C LEU A 25 -6.26 -9.39 -11.80
N ARG A 26 -6.86 -9.00 -10.68
CA ARG A 26 -7.82 -7.90 -10.58
C ARG A 26 -7.22 -6.77 -9.78
N MET A 27 -7.48 -5.54 -10.18
CA MET A 27 -6.96 -4.36 -9.52
C MET A 27 -8.08 -3.44 -9.05
N VAL A 28 -8.01 -2.98 -7.82
CA VAL A 28 -8.86 -1.90 -7.30
C VAL A 28 -7.97 -0.69 -7.03
N VAL A 29 -8.27 0.42 -7.70
CA VAL A 29 -7.60 1.71 -7.48
C VAL A 29 -8.49 2.57 -6.60
N VAL A 30 -7.98 3.00 -5.46
CA VAL A 30 -8.67 3.93 -4.56
C VAL A 30 -8.03 5.32 -4.70
N THR A 31 -8.79 6.28 -5.22
CA THR A 31 -8.30 7.64 -5.49
C THR A 31 -8.38 8.55 -4.28
N GLY A 32 -9.19 8.17 -3.29
CA GLY A 32 -9.47 9.01 -2.12
C GLY A 32 -10.50 10.12 -2.42
N PRO A 33 -10.72 11.05 -1.46
CA PRO A 33 -11.81 12.03 -1.57
C PRO A 33 -11.54 13.21 -2.52
N ARG A 34 -10.31 13.37 -3.02
CA ARG A 34 -9.89 14.55 -3.79
C ARG A 34 -9.92 14.35 -5.30
N ILE A 35 -10.02 13.12 -5.78
CA ILE A 35 -10.01 12.80 -7.20
C ILE A 35 -11.31 12.07 -7.52
N ASP A 36 -12.09 12.61 -8.46
CA ASP A 36 -13.28 11.96 -8.97
C ASP A 36 -12.87 10.66 -9.70
N PRO A 37 -13.34 9.49 -9.26
CA PRO A 37 -12.99 8.23 -9.89
C PRO A 37 -13.41 8.15 -11.36
N ALA A 38 -14.45 8.87 -11.78
CA ALA A 38 -14.91 8.92 -13.16
C ALA A 38 -13.89 9.59 -14.12
N THR A 39 -13.00 10.42 -13.58
CA THR A 39 -11.94 11.08 -14.37
C THR A 39 -10.72 10.19 -14.61
N VAL A 40 -10.69 9.01 -14.01
CA VAL A 40 -9.55 8.09 -14.09
C VAL A 40 -9.89 6.96 -15.07
N PRO A 41 -9.44 7.03 -16.33
CA PRO A 41 -9.68 5.96 -17.29
C PRO A 41 -8.98 4.68 -16.81
N ALA A 42 -9.67 3.55 -16.91
CA ALA A 42 -9.16 2.26 -16.46
C ALA A 42 -9.36 1.18 -17.52
N PRO A 43 -8.36 0.32 -17.75
CA PRO A 43 -8.51 -0.82 -18.65
C PRO A 43 -9.43 -1.88 -18.03
N ALA A 44 -9.85 -2.85 -18.83
CA ALA A 44 -10.60 -4.00 -18.35
C ALA A 44 -9.85 -4.73 -17.22
N GLY A 45 -10.58 -5.14 -16.18
CA GLY A 45 -10.01 -5.77 -14.98
C GLY A 45 -9.52 -4.79 -13.91
N VAL A 46 -9.64 -3.49 -14.14
CA VAL A 46 -9.35 -2.45 -13.14
C VAL A 46 -10.63 -1.76 -12.71
N GLU A 47 -10.91 -1.78 -11.43
CA GLU A 47 -12.00 -1.04 -10.78
C GLU A 47 -11.45 0.23 -10.14
N VAL A 48 -12.05 1.38 -10.40
CA VAL A 48 -11.67 2.65 -9.76
C VAL A 48 -12.75 3.08 -8.76
N ARG A 49 -12.33 3.32 -7.53
CA ARG A 49 -13.19 3.82 -6.44
C ARG A 49 -12.66 5.15 -5.92
N GLY A 50 -13.56 6.02 -5.50
CA GLY A 50 -13.23 7.26 -4.80
C GLY A 50 -12.80 7.02 -3.35
N TYR A 51 -13.45 7.71 -2.42
CA TYR A 51 -13.26 7.46 -0.99
C TYR A 51 -13.94 6.13 -0.57
N VAL A 52 -13.21 5.30 0.15
CA VAL A 52 -13.72 4.02 0.68
C VAL A 52 -13.72 4.09 2.21
N PRO A 53 -14.90 4.18 2.85
CA PRO A 53 -15.01 4.09 4.30
C PRO A 53 -14.48 2.74 4.81
N GLY A 54 -13.66 2.77 5.86
CA GLY A 54 -13.09 1.54 6.41
C GLY A 54 -12.15 0.84 5.44
N LEU A 55 -11.29 1.60 4.75
CA LEU A 55 -10.31 1.10 3.76
C LEU A 55 -9.52 -0.11 4.25
N TYR A 56 -9.24 -0.20 5.56
CA TYR A 56 -8.55 -1.33 6.17
C TYR A 56 -9.21 -2.69 5.90
N ARG A 57 -10.55 -2.73 5.71
CA ARG A 57 -11.28 -3.96 5.36
C ARG A 57 -10.97 -4.42 3.94
N LEU A 58 -10.84 -3.46 3.01
CA LEU A 58 -10.41 -3.76 1.65
C LEU A 58 -8.95 -4.22 1.64
N LEU A 59 -8.09 -3.57 2.44
CA LEU A 59 -6.69 -3.97 2.60
C LEU A 59 -6.57 -5.37 3.22
N ALA A 60 -7.43 -5.73 4.17
CA ALA A 60 -7.44 -7.08 4.75
C ALA A 60 -7.84 -8.16 3.74
N ALA A 61 -8.62 -7.81 2.72
CA ALA A 61 -9.12 -8.74 1.70
C ALA A 61 -8.23 -8.81 0.45
N CYS A 62 -7.23 -7.93 0.29
CA CYS A 62 -6.36 -7.97 -0.87
C CYS A 62 -5.20 -8.96 -0.69
N ASP A 63 -4.72 -9.53 -1.80
CA ASP A 63 -3.56 -10.41 -1.79
C ASP A 63 -2.26 -9.62 -1.74
N VAL A 64 -2.22 -8.45 -2.40
CA VAL A 64 -1.09 -7.51 -2.38
C VAL A 64 -1.60 -6.08 -2.50
N ALA A 65 -0.93 -5.13 -1.84
CA ALA A 65 -1.22 -3.72 -1.96
C ALA A 65 -0.05 -2.92 -2.55
N VAL A 66 -0.37 -1.82 -3.24
CA VAL A 66 0.62 -0.79 -3.61
C VAL A 66 0.18 0.52 -2.99
N VAL A 67 1.01 1.09 -2.14
CA VAL A 67 0.64 2.24 -1.33
C VAL A 67 1.74 3.31 -1.30
N HIS A 68 1.39 4.50 -0.85
CA HIS A 68 2.38 5.48 -0.42
C HIS A 68 3.10 5.03 0.86
N GLY A 69 4.24 5.61 1.14
CA GLY A 69 4.95 5.43 2.40
C GLY A 69 4.29 6.14 3.60
N GLY A 70 2.96 6.30 3.61
CA GLY A 70 2.24 6.88 4.74
C GLY A 70 2.16 5.93 5.94
N LEU A 71 2.39 6.47 7.16
CA LEU A 71 2.50 5.65 8.38
C LEU A 71 1.26 4.79 8.64
N THR A 72 0.06 5.38 8.57
CA THR A 72 -1.19 4.67 8.92
C THR A 72 -1.39 3.43 8.05
N THR A 73 -1.44 3.62 6.73
CA THR A 73 -1.74 2.53 5.80
C THR A 73 -0.67 1.43 5.81
N THR A 74 0.61 1.82 5.89
CA THR A 74 1.71 0.84 5.94
C THR A 74 1.68 0.02 7.23
N MET A 75 1.36 0.64 8.38
CA MET A 75 1.22 -0.07 9.65
C MET A 75 -0.04 -0.93 9.71
N GLU A 76 -1.15 -0.50 9.10
CA GLU A 76 -2.34 -1.33 8.94
C GLU A 76 -2.02 -2.60 8.13
N LEU A 77 -1.36 -2.48 6.98
CA LEU A 77 -0.94 -3.62 6.17
C LEU A 77 0.02 -4.54 6.91
N THR A 78 0.96 -3.97 7.67
CA THR A 78 1.89 -4.74 8.51
C THR A 78 1.14 -5.54 9.58
N ALA A 79 0.19 -4.89 10.28
CA ALA A 79 -0.62 -5.54 11.32
C ALA A 79 -1.55 -6.62 10.75
N LEU A 80 -2.06 -6.42 9.53
CA LEU A 80 -2.90 -7.37 8.81
C LEU A 80 -2.10 -8.53 8.17
N GLY A 81 -0.77 -8.47 8.19
CA GLY A 81 0.08 -9.46 7.55
C GLY A 81 -0.14 -9.52 6.02
N ARG A 82 -0.35 -8.38 5.37
CA ARG A 82 -0.58 -8.32 3.92
C ARG A 82 0.67 -7.86 3.19
N PRO A 83 1.08 -8.54 2.09
CA PRO A 83 2.19 -8.10 1.27
C PRO A 83 1.91 -6.72 0.67
N PHE A 84 2.92 -5.88 0.57
CA PHE A 84 2.75 -4.59 -0.08
C PHE A 84 4.04 -4.00 -0.62
N LEU A 85 3.89 -3.26 -1.72
CA LEU A 85 4.89 -2.32 -2.21
C LEU A 85 4.58 -0.92 -1.67
N TYR A 86 5.60 -0.18 -1.23
CA TYR A 86 5.39 1.19 -0.80
C TYR A 86 6.34 2.16 -1.47
N PHE A 87 5.81 3.34 -1.79
CA PHE A 87 6.50 4.42 -2.46
C PHE A 87 6.56 5.64 -1.54
N PRO A 88 7.64 5.85 -0.77
CA PRO A 88 7.79 7.07 0.01
C PRO A 88 7.95 8.27 -0.91
N LEU A 89 7.26 9.38 -0.60
CA LEU A 89 7.36 10.62 -1.36
C LEU A 89 8.78 11.19 -1.25
N LEU A 90 9.37 11.62 -2.37
CA LEU A 90 10.78 12.02 -2.47
C LEU A 90 11.20 13.09 -1.46
N HIS A 91 10.34 14.06 -1.20
CA HIS A 91 10.65 15.19 -0.30
C HIS A 91 9.91 15.11 1.05
N HIS A 92 9.44 13.92 1.44
CA HIS A 92 8.71 13.75 2.68
C HIS A 92 9.58 13.03 3.71
N PHE A 93 10.24 13.80 4.58
CA PHE A 93 11.20 13.31 5.57
C PHE A 93 10.67 12.14 6.41
N GLU A 94 9.44 12.26 6.94
CA GLU A 94 8.82 11.21 7.74
C GLU A 94 8.73 9.88 6.98
N GLN A 95 8.28 9.92 5.72
CA GLN A 95 8.11 8.71 4.90
C GLN A 95 9.45 8.11 4.51
N GLN A 96 10.45 8.95 4.20
CA GLN A 96 11.76 8.52 3.78
C GLN A 96 12.58 7.88 4.90
N ILE A 97 12.43 8.35 6.12
CA ILE A 97 13.26 7.96 7.26
C ILE A 97 12.46 7.21 8.32
N HIS A 98 11.48 7.85 8.95
CA HIS A 98 10.80 7.26 10.11
C HIS A 98 9.92 6.05 9.73
N VAL A 99 9.13 6.17 8.67
CA VAL A 99 8.28 5.06 8.20
C VAL A 99 9.14 3.93 7.66
N ALA A 100 10.15 4.25 6.83
CA ALA A 100 11.06 3.25 6.29
C ALA A 100 11.75 2.47 7.40
N HIS A 101 12.37 3.16 8.38
CA HIS A 101 13.01 2.51 9.53
C HIS A 101 12.04 1.66 10.36
N ARG A 102 10.79 2.10 10.51
CA ARG A 102 9.76 1.30 11.21
C ARG A 102 9.40 0.04 10.44
N LEU A 103 9.23 0.14 9.12
CA LEU A 103 8.96 -1.02 8.27
C LEU A 103 10.12 -2.02 8.27
N ASP A 104 11.36 -1.55 8.24
CA ASP A 104 12.55 -2.39 8.36
C ASP A 104 12.57 -3.16 9.68
N ARG A 105 12.23 -2.51 10.80
CA ARG A 105 12.09 -3.18 12.12
C ARG A 105 11.08 -4.31 12.10
N HIS A 106 9.96 -4.11 11.40
CA HIS A 106 8.92 -5.13 11.27
C HIS A 106 9.17 -6.11 10.12
N ARG A 107 10.21 -5.89 9.31
CA ARG A 107 10.50 -6.65 8.09
C ARG A 107 9.31 -6.64 7.13
N ALA A 108 8.64 -5.49 7.01
CA ALA A 108 7.37 -5.34 6.33
C ALA A 108 7.48 -4.50 5.07
N GLY A 109 6.77 -4.95 4.03
CA GLY A 109 6.67 -4.28 2.74
C GLY A 109 7.97 -4.22 1.95
N THR A 110 7.85 -3.96 0.67
CA THR A 110 8.99 -3.77 -0.24
C THR A 110 9.01 -2.33 -0.72
N ARG A 111 10.14 -1.67 -0.46
CA ARG A 111 10.34 -0.26 -0.84
C ARG A 111 10.59 -0.14 -2.33
N MET A 112 9.89 0.79 -2.96
CA MET A 112 10.08 1.20 -4.35
C MET A 112 10.42 2.69 -4.41
N HIS A 113 11.14 3.10 -5.45
CA HIS A 113 11.52 4.50 -5.65
C HIS A 113 10.84 5.07 -6.90
N TYR A 114 10.25 6.26 -6.77
CA TYR A 114 9.50 6.90 -7.86
C TYR A 114 10.33 7.22 -9.10
N ASP A 115 11.59 7.57 -8.91
CA ASP A 115 12.53 8.00 -9.95
C ASP A 115 13.05 6.83 -10.79
N THR A 116 13.10 5.64 -10.21
CA THR A 116 13.66 4.44 -10.87
C THR A 116 12.60 3.39 -11.21
N ALA A 117 11.38 3.50 -10.66
CA ALA A 117 10.34 2.52 -10.91
C ALA A 117 9.75 2.63 -12.32
N THR A 118 9.80 1.54 -13.06
CA THR A 118 9.14 1.37 -14.37
C THR A 118 7.89 0.48 -14.22
N PRO A 119 6.98 0.50 -15.21
CA PRO A 119 5.86 -0.44 -15.24
C PRO A 119 6.28 -1.90 -15.09
N GLU A 120 7.39 -2.27 -15.73
CA GLU A 120 7.94 -3.62 -15.71
C GLU A 120 8.45 -3.99 -14.31
N SER A 121 9.26 -3.12 -13.69
CA SER A 121 9.81 -3.35 -12.35
C SER A 121 8.71 -3.43 -11.27
N ILE A 122 7.65 -2.61 -11.40
CA ILE A 122 6.49 -2.69 -10.50
C ILE A 122 5.74 -4.02 -10.73
N GLY A 123 5.53 -4.42 -11.98
CA GLY A 123 4.87 -5.68 -12.31
C GLY A 123 5.63 -6.90 -11.79
N GLU A 124 6.95 -6.89 -11.89
CA GLU A 124 7.83 -7.93 -11.33
C GLU A 124 7.77 -7.97 -9.80
N ALA A 125 7.87 -6.82 -9.16
CA ALA A 125 7.79 -6.73 -7.72
C ALA A 125 6.41 -7.18 -7.18
N LEU A 126 5.32 -6.86 -7.89
CA LEU A 126 3.98 -7.33 -7.53
C LEU A 126 3.87 -8.86 -7.61
N ALA A 127 4.35 -9.47 -8.70
CA ALA A 127 4.35 -10.92 -8.85
C ALA A 127 5.18 -11.59 -7.74
N ALA A 128 6.37 -11.06 -7.45
CA ALA A 128 7.23 -11.58 -6.39
C ALA A 128 6.59 -11.46 -4.99
N GLU A 129 5.85 -10.39 -4.72
CA GLU A 129 5.13 -10.22 -3.44
C GLU A 129 3.95 -11.18 -3.28
N LEU A 130 3.26 -11.54 -4.38
CA LEU A 130 2.16 -12.51 -4.36
C LEU A 130 2.65 -13.92 -4.03
N ASP A 131 3.85 -14.29 -4.46
CA ASP A 131 4.43 -15.61 -4.25
C ASP A 131 5.20 -15.71 -2.91
N ARG A 132 5.50 -14.58 -2.28
CA ARG A 132 6.33 -14.52 -1.08
C ARG A 132 5.53 -14.80 0.18
N PRO A 133 5.93 -15.76 1.04
CA PRO A 133 5.36 -15.93 2.36
C PRO A 133 5.58 -14.68 3.23
N VAL A 134 4.52 -14.20 3.88
CA VAL A 134 4.63 -13.06 4.80
C VAL A 134 5.21 -13.50 6.13
N ALA A 135 6.34 -12.91 6.51
CA ALA A 135 7.04 -13.17 7.78
C ALA A 135 7.32 -11.87 8.55
N TYR A 136 6.29 -11.02 8.67
CA TYR A 136 6.42 -9.75 9.39
C TYR A 136 6.52 -9.96 10.90
N ARG A 137 7.31 -9.12 11.57
CA ARG A 137 7.27 -9.06 13.03
C ARG A 137 5.96 -8.43 13.48
N ALA A 138 5.34 -9.02 14.47
CA ALA A 138 4.04 -8.60 15.00
C ALA A 138 4.02 -7.12 15.41
N VAL A 139 2.91 -6.45 15.09
CA VAL A 139 2.61 -5.09 15.52
C VAL A 139 1.58 -5.17 16.65
N PRO A 140 1.87 -4.61 17.84
CA PRO A 140 0.86 -4.48 18.88
C PRO A 140 -0.32 -3.62 18.39
N THR A 141 -1.54 -4.17 18.45
CA THR A 141 -2.76 -3.49 17.97
C THR A 141 -3.60 -2.90 19.10
N ASP A 142 -3.16 -3.00 20.34
CA ASP A 142 -3.84 -2.55 21.56
C ASP A 142 -3.40 -1.15 22.04
N GLY A 143 -2.75 -0.37 21.18
CA GLY A 143 -2.17 0.92 21.53
C GLY A 143 -3.17 1.91 22.13
N ALA A 144 -4.38 1.98 21.58
CA ALA A 144 -5.44 2.86 22.10
C ALA A 144 -5.85 2.47 23.53
N ARG A 145 -6.00 1.17 23.80
CA ARG A 145 -6.33 0.66 25.13
C ARG A 145 -5.22 0.97 26.15
N ARG A 146 -3.95 0.76 25.76
CA ARG A 146 -2.79 1.08 26.63
C ARG A 146 -2.69 2.57 26.90
N ALA A 147 -2.90 3.40 25.89
CA ALA A 147 -2.91 4.85 26.05
C ALA A 147 -4.02 5.30 27.02
N ALA A 148 -5.23 4.75 26.87
CA ALA A 148 -6.35 5.05 27.77
C ALA A 148 -6.04 4.65 29.24
N ALA A 149 -5.41 3.49 29.46
CA ALA A 149 -4.99 3.07 30.79
C ALA A 149 -3.95 4.05 31.39
N LEU A 150 -2.91 4.41 30.63
CA LEU A 150 -1.91 5.38 31.07
C LEU A 150 -2.50 6.76 31.42
N ILE A 151 -3.49 7.22 30.66
CA ILE A 151 -4.19 8.48 30.94
C ILE A 151 -5.01 8.37 32.22
N ALA A 152 -5.70 7.24 32.41
CA ALA A 152 -6.50 7.03 33.63
C ALA A 152 -5.65 6.99 34.90
N ASP A 153 -4.40 6.54 34.82
CA ASP A 153 -3.44 6.52 35.94
C ASP A 153 -2.92 7.94 36.30
N LEU A 154 -3.18 8.96 35.47
CA LEU A 154 -2.77 10.35 35.69
C LEU A 154 -3.87 11.21 36.33
N VAL A 155 -5.08 10.67 36.48
CA VAL A 155 -6.27 11.34 37.03
C VAL A 155 -6.62 10.74 38.38
#